data_4bcbd5aa4999e7310165d970cd715716
#
_entry.id   4bcbd5aa4999e7310165d970cd715716
#
_cell.length_a   1.000
_cell.length_b   1.000
_cell.length_c   1.000
_cell.angle_alpha   90.00
_cell.angle_beta   90.00
_cell.angle_gamma   90.00
#
_symmetry.space_group_name_H-M   'P 1'
#
loop_
_entity.id
_entity.type
_entity.pdbx_description
1 polymer ?
#
loop_
_entity_poly.entity_id
_entity_poly.type
_entity_poly.pdbx_seq_one_letter_code
_entity_poly.pdbx_strand_id
1 'polypeptide(L)'
;MNEKAQGSQLLILMLLLFLMIFIFGDPNIRGAIAVFLNSVFYPLIGFGGNYPIFTVILAGILVVFLSSFFTNLFTDWKAMGKAQEASRAFQKEINKARKEGNTNRVNKLMKMQPQIMKMTTESSSGMMKPMFFLFIFIAPIFIWLMYFLGRLNYYFFTVPWANGVSLFTRVPIIGNIFTISSWFLLYLLFSMVVGQLIRQGLKWLSWSDWWKNLKKNIKPSLK
;
A
#
# COMPACT_ATOMS: atom_id res chain seq x y z
N MET A 1 -11.97 -19.11 -15.56
CA MET A 1 -12.63 -17.89 -15.01
C MET A 1 -12.59 -16.82 -16.08
N ASN A 2 -13.73 -16.26 -16.42
CA ASN A 2 -13.99 -15.56 -17.67
C ASN A 2 -13.19 -14.27 -17.86
N GLU A 3 -12.76 -13.98 -19.10
CA GLU A 3 -12.26 -12.67 -19.54
C GLU A 3 -13.17 -11.51 -19.11
N LYS A 4 -14.49 -11.74 -19.03
CA LYS A 4 -15.47 -10.81 -18.46
C LYS A 4 -15.20 -10.43 -17.01
N ALA A 5 -14.69 -11.33 -16.18
CA ALA A 5 -14.38 -11.04 -14.77
C ALA A 5 -13.09 -10.19 -14.62
N GLN A 6 -12.12 -10.37 -15.51
CA GLN A 6 -10.92 -9.51 -15.54
C GLN A 6 -11.24 -8.11 -16.05
N GLY A 7 -12.08 -8.00 -17.09
CA GLY A 7 -12.53 -6.71 -17.60
C GLY A 7 -13.30 -5.89 -16.57
N SER A 8 -14.22 -6.52 -15.81
CA SER A 8 -14.97 -5.85 -14.76
C SER A 8 -14.09 -5.37 -13.60
N GLN A 9 -13.06 -6.12 -13.22
CA GLN A 9 -12.11 -5.72 -12.18
C GLN A 9 -11.28 -4.49 -12.60
N LEU A 10 -10.86 -4.46 -13.85
CA LEU A 10 -10.09 -3.36 -14.42
C LEU A 10 -10.95 -2.09 -14.55
N LEU A 11 -12.21 -2.23 -14.93
CA LEU A 11 -13.20 -1.14 -14.94
C LEU A 11 -13.42 -0.57 -13.54
N ILE A 12 -13.59 -1.40 -12.52
CA ILE A 12 -13.74 -0.97 -11.12
C ILE A 12 -12.49 -0.20 -10.67
N LEU A 13 -11.30 -0.68 -11.02
CA LEU A 13 -10.05 -0.01 -10.67
C LEU A 13 -9.89 1.34 -11.37
N MET A 14 -10.27 1.44 -12.65
CA MET A 14 -10.30 2.71 -13.38
C MET A 14 -11.31 3.69 -12.79
N LEU A 15 -12.51 3.23 -12.45
CA LEU A 15 -13.54 4.05 -11.83
C LEU A 15 -13.09 4.57 -10.47
N LEU A 16 -12.40 3.75 -9.69
CA LEU A 16 -11.78 4.13 -8.43
C LEU A 16 -10.69 5.18 -8.60
N LEU A 17 -9.79 4.99 -9.56
CA LEU A 17 -8.76 5.98 -9.89
C LEU A 17 -9.40 7.31 -10.29
N PHE A 18 -10.44 7.27 -11.12
CA PHE A 18 -11.17 8.46 -11.52
C PHE A 18 -11.83 9.18 -10.34
N LEU A 19 -12.49 8.42 -9.46
CA LEU A 19 -13.10 8.95 -8.24
C LEU A 19 -12.06 9.56 -7.31
N MET A 20 -10.88 8.97 -7.22
CA MET A 20 -9.75 9.51 -6.45
C MET A 20 -9.25 10.83 -7.04
N ILE A 21 -9.07 10.89 -8.36
CA ILE A 21 -8.67 12.13 -9.05
C ILE A 21 -9.72 13.23 -8.78
N PHE A 22 -11.00 12.89 -8.80
CA PHE A 22 -12.08 13.82 -8.51
C PHE A 22 -12.04 14.32 -7.05
N ILE A 23 -11.92 13.41 -6.07
CA ILE A 23 -11.82 13.76 -4.64
C ILE A 23 -10.59 14.62 -4.36
N PHE A 24 -9.43 14.27 -4.93
CA PHE A 24 -8.20 15.05 -4.75
C PHE A 24 -8.20 16.35 -5.58
N GLY A 25 -8.94 16.39 -6.67
CA GLY A 25 -9.04 17.56 -7.56
C GLY A 25 -9.90 18.69 -6.99
N ASP A 26 -10.99 18.37 -6.29
CA ASP A 26 -11.92 19.34 -5.74
C ASP A 26 -11.49 19.85 -4.35
N PRO A 27 -11.16 21.16 -4.22
CA PRO A 27 -10.76 21.75 -2.94
C PRO A 27 -11.86 21.68 -1.85
N ASN A 28 -13.14 21.76 -2.25
CA ASN A 28 -14.27 21.74 -1.31
C ASN A 28 -14.44 20.35 -0.71
N ILE A 29 -14.41 19.32 -1.54
CA ILE A 29 -14.50 17.92 -1.09
C ILE A 29 -13.31 17.60 -0.17
N ARG A 30 -12.08 17.96 -0.57
CA ARG A 30 -10.91 17.79 0.29
C ARG A 30 -11.05 18.51 1.62
N GLY A 31 -11.54 19.75 1.58
CA GLY A 31 -11.77 20.56 2.78
C GLY A 31 -12.78 19.92 3.72
N ALA A 32 -13.91 19.46 3.21
CA ALA A 32 -14.94 18.79 4.00
C ALA A 32 -14.40 17.50 4.66
N ILE A 33 -13.70 16.66 3.91
CA ILE A 33 -13.07 15.45 4.44
C ILE A 33 -12.03 15.80 5.51
N ALA A 34 -11.21 16.81 5.25
CA ALA A 34 -10.17 17.24 6.19
C ALA A 34 -10.75 17.76 7.50
N VAL A 35 -11.80 18.58 7.46
CA VAL A 35 -12.47 19.12 8.66
C VAL A 35 -13.13 17.99 9.45
N PHE A 36 -13.84 17.09 8.78
CA PHE A 36 -14.44 15.92 9.43
C PHE A 36 -13.40 15.06 10.13
N LEU A 37 -12.31 14.71 9.44
CA LEU A 37 -11.24 13.91 10.03
C LEU A 37 -10.47 14.67 11.12
N ASN A 38 -10.39 16.00 11.02
CA ASN A 38 -9.75 16.80 12.05
C ASN A 38 -10.49 16.73 13.38
N SER A 39 -11.83 16.63 13.38
CA SER A 39 -12.61 16.46 14.62
C SER A 39 -12.29 15.13 15.33
N VAL A 40 -11.83 14.11 14.59
CA VAL A 40 -11.47 12.80 15.13
C VAL A 40 -9.98 12.72 15.44
N PHE A 41 -9.12 13.06 14.49
CA PHE A 41 -7.67 12.84 14.62
C PHE A 41 -6.96 13.92 15.41
N TYR A 42 -7.44 15.16 15.41
CA TYR A 42 -6.81 16.23 16.17
C TYR A 42 -6.76 15.94 17.68
N PRO A 43 -7.86 15.53 18.35
CA PRO A 43 -7.80 15.17 19.76
C PRO A 43 -6.98 13.91 20.06
N LEU A 44 -6.90 12.96 19.10
CA LEU A 44 -6.22 11.68 19.29
C LEU A 44 -4.70 11.77 19.08
N ILE A 45 -4.27 12.40 17.99
CA ILE A 45 -2.87 12.39 17.54
C ILE A 45 -2.35 13.78 17.15
N GLY A 46 -3.15 14.84 17.32
CA GLY A 46 -2.76 16.21 16.92
C GLY A 46 -1.92 16.96 17.96
N PHE A 47 -1.90 16.50 19.22
CA PHE A 47 -1.11 17.10 20.33
C PHE A 47 -1.22 18.63 20.44
N GLY A 48 -2.42 19.18 20.13
CA GLY A 48 -2.62 20.63 20.11
C GLY A 48 -1.78 21.39 19.07
N GLY A 49 -1.18 20.69 18.09
CA GLY A 49 -0.29 21.30 17.09
C GLY A 49 1.16 21.52 17.55
N ASN A 50 1.50 21.17 18.80
CA ASN A 50 2.83 21.46 19.38
C ASN A 50 3.92 20.48 18.92
N TYR A 51 3.53 19.26 18.53
CA TYR A 51 4.46 18.18 18.17
C TYR A 51 4.14 17.59 16.79
N PRO A 52 4.33 18.34 15.69
CA PRO A 52 3.93 17.90 14.35
C PRO A 52 4.64 16.62 13.89
N ILE A 53 5.88 16.40 14.33
CA ILE A 53 6.64 15.19 13.97
C ILE A 53 5.96 13.95 14.54
N PHE A 54 5.55 13.98 15.81
CA PHE A 54 4.85 12.85 16.41
C PHE A 54 3.51 12.58 15.72
N THR A 55 2.81 13.63 15.30
CA THR A 55 1.58 13.48 14.50
C THR A 55 1.84 12.78 13.17
N VAL A 56 2.90 13.18 12.44
CA VAL A 56 3.29 12.53 11.17
C VAL A 56 3.67 11.07 11.39
N ILE A 57 4.43 10.78 12.44
CA ILE A 57 4.86 9.41 12.79
C ILE A 57 3.65 8.54 13.14
N LEU A 58 2.75 9.04 14.02
CA LEU A 58 1.56 8.29 14.42
C LEU A 58 0.58 8.07 13.26
N ALA A 59 0.39 9.08 12.41
CA ALA A 59 -0.36 8.92 11.17
C ALA A 59 0.28 7.84 10.28
N GLY A 60 1.61 7.83 10.18
CA GLY A 60 2.37 6.80 9.47
C GLY A 60 2.16 5.40 10.05
N ILE A 61 2.22 5.25 11.36
CA ILE A 61 1.95 3.99 12.06
C ILE A 61 0.51 3.52 11.77
N LEU A 62 -0.46 4.41 11.85
CA LEU A 62 -1.86 4.11 11.56
C LEU A 62 -2.05 3.62 10.12
N VAL A 63 -1.47 4.32 9.15
CA VAL A 63 -1.53 3.92 7.73
C VAL A 63 -0.89 2.56 7.51
N VAL A 64 0.29 2.32 8.08
CA VAL A 64 0.98 1.03 7.93
C VAL A 64 0.21 -0.10 8.62
N PHE A 65 -0.36 0.16 9.79
CA PHE A 65 -1.20 -0.81 10.49
C PHE A 65 -2.42 -1.18 9.66
N LEU A 66 -3.20 -0.20 9.18
CA LEU A 66 -4.36 -0.43 8.32
C LEU A 66 -3.97 -1.18 7.05
N SER A 67 -2.88 -0.75 6.39
CA SER A 67 -2.36 -1.40 5.19
C SER A 67 -2.04 -2.87 5.44
N SER A 68 -1.28 -3.15 6.49
CA SER A 68 -0.87 -4.52 6.82
C SER A 68 -2.06 -5.37 7.26
N PHE A 69 -3.01 -4.78 7.99
CA PHE A 69 -4.22 -5.46 8.44
C PHE A 69 -5.08 -5.89 7.25
N PHE A 70 -5.44 -4.96 6.36
CA PHE A 70 -6.26 -5.27 5.19
C PHE A 70 -5.56 -6.20 4.21
N THR A 71 -4.26 -6.01 3.97
CA THR A 71 -3.49 -6.92 3.13
C THR A 71 -3.50 -8.34 3.68
N ASN A 72 -3.29 -8.50 4.99
CA ASN A 72 -3.27 -9.82 5.63
C ASN A 72 -4.66 -10.49 5.65
N LEU A 73 -5.72 -9.67 5.76
CA LEU A 73 -7.10 -10.14 5.79
C LEU A 73 -7.54 -10.69 4.42
N PHE A 74 -7.23 -9.98 3.35
CA PHE A 74 -7.75 -10.27 2.00
C PHE A 74 -6.80 -11.10 1.13
N THR A 75 -5.48 -11.10 1.43
CA THR A 75 -4.50 -11.82 0.60
C THR A 75 -4.43 -13.29 0.98
N ASP A 76 -4.47 -14.17 -0.03
CA ASP A 76 -4.17 -15.59 0.14
C ASP A 76 -2.68 -15.84 -0.11
N TRP A 77 -1.91 -15.74 0.98
CA TRP A 77 -0.45 -15.92 0.95
C TRP A 77 -0.02 -17.31 0.46
N LYS A 78 -0.83 -18.37 0.70
CA LYS A 78 -0.52 -19.71 0.24
C LYS A 78 -0.64 -19.83 -1.27
N ALA A 79 -1.72 -19.31 -1.85
CA ALA A 79 -1.92 -19.29 -3.29
C ALA A 79 -0.81 -18.48 -3.99
N MET A 80 -0.47 -17.33 -3.41
CA MET A 80 0.58 -16.46 -3.92
C MET A 80 1.97 -17.12 -3.83
N GLY A 81 2.28 -17.79 -2.71
CA GLY A 81 3.53 -18.54 -2.55
C GLY A 81 3.68 -19.62 -3.62
N LYS A 82 2.65 -20.45 -3.81
CA LYS A 82 2.63 -21.49 -4.85
C LYS A 82 2.82 -20.94 -6.25
N ALA A 83 2.15 -19.81 -6.57
CA ALA A 83 2.28 -19.17 -7.88
C ALA A 83 3.71 -18.63 -8.11
N GLN A 84 4.33 -18.04 -7.08
CA GLN A 84 5.72 -17.58 -7.16
C GLN A 84 6.70 -18.73 -7.31
N GLU A 85 6.54 -19.83 -6.58
CA GLU A 85 7.37 -21.02 -6.69
C GLU A 85 7.28 -21.62 -8.10
N ALA A 86 6.07 -21.79 -8.63
CA ALA A 86 5.84 -22.28 -9.98
C ALA A 86 6.47 -21.36 -11.03
N SER A 87 6.32 -20.04 -10.88
CA SER A 87 6.94 -19.06 -11.79
C SER A 87 8.47 -19.13 -11.73
N ARG A 88 9.06 -19.23 -10.54
CA ARG A 88 10.52 -19.38 -10.37
C ARG A 88 11.04 -20.69 -10.95
N ALA A 89 10.34 -21.82 -10.71
CA ALA A 89 10.70 -23.12 -11.26
C ALA A 89 10.65 -23.08 -12.80
N PHE A 90 9.59 -22.51 -13.35
CA PHE A 90 9.43 -22.33 -14.79
C PHE A 90 10.58 -21.49 -15.41
N GLN A 91 10.94 -20.36 -14.80
CA GLN A 91 12.05 -19.54 -15.27
C GLN A 91 13.39 -20.28 -15.21
N LYS A 92 13.60 -21.08 -14.15
CA LYS A 92 14.81 -21.92 -14.05
C LYS A 92 14.90 -22.94 -15.18
N GLU A 93 13.78 -23.62 -15.48
CA GLU A 93 13.70 -24.60 -16.56
C GLU A 93 13.92 -23.98 -17.95
N ILE A 94 13.33 -22.81 -18.22
CA ILE A 94 13.59 -22.06 -19.47
C ILE A 94 15.07 -21.69 -19.58
N ASN A 95 15.66 -21.15 -18.52
CA ASN A 95 17.06 -20.73 -18.52
C ASN A 95 18.00 -21.92 -18.71
N LYS A 96 17.67 -23.08 -18.11
CA LYS A 96 18.40 -24.33 -18.30
C LYS A 96 18.34 -24.82 -19.75
N ALA A 97 17.13 -24.88 -20.31
CA ALA A 97 16.92 -25.31 -21.70
C ALA A 97 17.63 -24.36 -22.70
N ARG A 98 17.66 -23.07 -22.42
CA ARG A 98 18.42 -22.09 -23.24
C ARG A 98 19.93 -22.31 -23.17
N LYS A 99 20.47 -22.59 -21.98
CA LYS A 99 21.90 -22.88 -21.79
C LYS A 99 22.32 -24.19 -22.48
N GLU A 100 21.44 -25.19 -22.51
CA GLU A 100 21.64 -26.47 -23.18
C GLU A 100 21.45 -26.38 -24.71
N GLY A 101 21.07 -25.20 -25.25
CA GLY A 101 20.80 -25.03 -26.69
C GLY A 101 19.58 -25.81 -27.20
N ASN A 102 18.76 -26.35 -26.31
CA ASN A 102 17.64 -27.21 -26.66
C ASN A 102 16.41 -26.39 -27.06
N THR A 103 16.35 -25.97 -28.32
CA THR A 103 15.27 -25.13 -28.87
C THR A 103 13.91 -25.82 -28.79
N ASN A 104 13.85 -27.13 -28.95
CA ASN A 104 12.60 -27.88 -28.86
C ASN A 104 12.00 -27.83 -27.44
N ARG A 105 12.86 -27.97 -26.43
CA ARG A 105 12.45 -27.84 -25.02
C ARG A 105 12.02 -26.43 -24.68
N VAL A 106 12.72 -25.41 -25.17
CA VAL A 106 12.35 -24.00 -25.01
C VAL A 106 10.98 -23.74 -25.62
N ASN A 107 10.73 -24.20 -26.87
CA ASN A 107 9.43 -24.00 -27.53
C ASN A 107 8.30 -24.70 -26.77
N LYS A 108 8.54 -25.91 -26.23
CA LYS A 108 7.54 -26.61 -25.40
C LYS A 108 7.22 -25.85 -24.11
N LEU A 109 8.23 -25.34 -23.43
CA LEU A 109 8.04 -24.52 -22.22
C LEU A 109 7.34 -23.21 -22.55
N MET A 110 7.67 -22.54 -23.65
CA MET A 110 6.99 -21.29 -24.06
C MET A 110 5.48 -21.49 -24.29
N LYS A 111 5.03 -22.66 -24.74
CA LYS A 111 3.61 -22.99 -24.84
C LYS A 111 2.93 -23.09 -23.46
N MET A 112 3.67 -23.38 -22.40
CA MET A 112 3.15 -23.41 -21.02
C MET A 112 3.16 -22.04 -20.33
N GLN A 113 3.87 -21.05 -20.89
CA GLN A 113 3.98 -19.71 -20.33
C GLN A 113 2.62 -19.04 -20.03
N PRO A 114 1.59 -19.13 -20.92
CA PRO A 114 0.29 -18.55 -20.63
C PRO A 114 -0.39 -19.17 -19.40
N GLN A 115 -0.20 -20.46 -19.15
CA GLN A 115 -0.75 -21.12 -17.96
C GLN A 115 -0.11 -20.62 -16.67
N ILE A 116 1.23 -20.44 -16.67
CA ILE A 116 1.96 -19.90 -15.54
C ILE A 116 1.57 -18.44 -15.30
N MET A 117 1.46 -17.62 -16.36
CA MET A 117 0.96 -16.25 -16.25
C MET A 117 -0.46 -16.21 -15.69
N LYS A 118 -1.36 -17.07 -16.17
CA LYS A 118 -2.73 -17.15 -15.66
C LYS A 118 -2.75 -17.47 -14.17
N MET A 119 -1.98 -18.46 -13.73
CA MET A 119 -1.88 -18.83 -12.31
C MET A 119 -1.33 -17.68 -11.45
N THR A 120 -0.32 -16.95 -11.96
CA THR A 120 0.27 -15.79 -11.28
C THR A 120 -0.74 -14.64 -11.21
N THR A 121 -1.46 -14.37 -12.29
CA THR A 121 -2.49 -13.31 -12.36
C THR A 121 -3.68 -13.63 -11.45
N GLU A 122 -4.15 -14.88 -11.43
CA GLU A 122 -5.24 -15.29 -10.55
C GLU A 122 -4.87 -15.18 -9.07
N SER A 123 -3.64 -15.55 -8.71
CA SER A 123 -3.16 -15.37 -7.33
C SER A 123 -2.96 -13.91 -6.95
N SER A 124 -2.54 -13.05 -7.92
CA SER A 124 -2.35 -11.62 -7.73
C SER A 124 -3.67 -10.83 -7.72
N SER A 125 -4.73 -11.34 -8.35
CA SER A 125 -6.05 -10.69 -8.34
C SER A 125 -6.63 -10.56 -6.93
N GLY A 126 -6.24 -11.46 -6.02
CA GLY A 126 -6.56 -11.33 -4.60
C GLY A 126 -5.98 -10.09 -3.92
N MET A 127 -4.95 -9.46 -4.51
CA MET A 127 -4.38 -8.20 -4.00
C MET A 127 -5.17 -6.96 -4.41
N MET A 128 -6.06 -7.03 -5.39
CA MET A 128 -6.85 -5.88 -5.81
C MET A 128 -7.85 -5.45 -4.73
N LYS A 129 -8.43 -6.42 -3.99
CA LYS A 129 -9.35 -6.11 -2.88
C LYS A 129 -8.68 -5.29 -1.76
N PRO A 130 -7.55 -5.70 -1.18
CA PRO A 130 -6.86 -4.87 -0.19
C PRO A 130 -6.45 -3.51 -0.74
N MET A 131 -6.04 -3.41 -1.99
CA MET A 131 -5.67 -2.13 -2.62
C MET A 131 -6.85 -1.14 -2.63
N PHE A 132 -8.07 -1.62 -2.88
CA PHE A 132 -9.28 -0.82 -2.81
C PHE A 132 -9.51 -0.23 -1.41
N PHE A 133 -9.44 -1.07 -0.37
CA PHE A 133 -9.59 -0.61 1.01
C PHE A 133 -8.47 0.37 1.41
N LEU A 134 -7.25 0.11 0.95
CA LEU A 134 -6.13 1.00 1.21
C LEU A 134 -6.38 2.40 0.67
N PHE A 135 -6.87 2.54 -0.55
CA PHE A 135 -7.19 3.84 -1.12
C PHE A 135 -8.27 4.58 -0.32
N ILE A 136 -9.34 3.90 0.07
CA ILE A 136 -10.43 4.50 0.83
C ILE A 136 -9.96 5.04 2.19
N PHE A 137 -9.02 4.36 2.85
CA PHE A 137 -8.57 4.76 4.19
C PHE A 137 -7.33 5.65 4.16
N ILE A 138 -6.36 5.35 3.29
CA ILE A 138 -5.09 6.09 3.27
C ILE A 138 -5.27 7.50 2.71
N ALA A 139 -6.03 7.64 1.63
CA ALA A 139 -6.20 8.94 0.99
C ALA A 139 -6.79 10.01 1.93
N PRO A 140 -7.90 9.75 2.67
CA PRO A 140 -8.41 10.70 3.63
C PRO A 140 -7.42 11.05 4.74
N ILE A 141 -6.63 10.07 5.23
CA ILE A 141 -5.60 10.33 6.26
C ILE A 141 -4.55 11.32 5.73
N PHE A 142 -4.10 11.17 4.47
CA PHE A 142 -3.18 12.12 3.86
C PHE A 142 -3.81 13.49 3.63
N ILE A 143 -5.08 13.56 3.21
CA ILE A 143 -5.81 14.83 3.08
C ILE A 143 -5.85 15.54 4.42
N TRP A 144 -6.21 14.83 5.50
CA TRP A 144 -6.19 15.40 6.84
C TRP A 144 -4.80 15.82 7.28
N LEU A 145 -3.78 15.02 7.04
CA LEU A 145 -2.42 15.34 7.44
C LEU A 145 -1.90 16.61 6.74
N MET A 146 -2.17 16.77 5.44
CA MET A 146 -1.85 18.01 4.72
C MET A 146 -2.61 19.22 5.28
N TYR A 147 -3.87 19.06 5.60
CA TYR A 147 -4.71 20.10 6.22
C TYR A 147 -4.19 20.49 7.60
N PHE A 148 -3.88 19.50 8.44
CA PHE A 148 -3.33 19.71 9.78
C PHE A 148 -2.00 20.44 9.71
N LEU A 149 -1.05 19.96 8.94
CA LEU A 149 0.28 20.56 8.80
C LEU A 149 0.21 21.98 8.24
N GLY A 150 -0.69 22.26 7.30
CA GLY A 150 -0.88 23.60 6.72
C GLY A 150 -1.42 24.65 7.69
N ARG A 151 -1.90 24.27 8.87
CA ARG A 151 -2.43 25.16 9.91
C ARG A 151 -1.53 25.31 11.13
N LEU A 152 -0.34 24.72 11.10
CA LEU A 152 0.61 24.83 12.20
C LEU A 152 1.29 26.20 12.21
N ASN A 153 1.45 26.75 13.40
CA ASN A 153 2.26 27.96 13.62
C ASN A 153 3.76 27.67 13.59
N TYR A 154 4.14 26.43 13.91
CA TYR A 154 5.52 25.97 13.95
C TYR A 154 5.68 24.68 13.16
N TYR A 155 6.48 24.72 12.11
CA TYR A 155 6.66 23.63 11.16
C TYR A 155 8.13 23.28 10.88
N PHE A 156 9.03 23.64 11.79
CA PHE A 156 10.44 23.28 11.71
C PHE A 156 10.72 22.07 12.62
N PHE A 157 11.67 21.27 12.20
CA PHE A 157 12.17 20.15 12.99
C PHE A 157 13.66 19.99 12.81
N THR A 158 14.30 19.35 13.79
CA THR A 158 15.73 19.07 13.77
C THR A 158 15.94 17.57 13.58
N VAL A 159 16.83 17.21 12.67
CA VAL A 159 17.31 15.84 12.46
C VAL A 159 18.80 15.78 12.77
N PRO A 160 19.38 14.60 13.07
CA PRO A 160 20.79 14.49 13.45
C PRO A 160 21.79 15.09 12.46
N TRP A 161 21.40 15.23 11.21
CA TRP A 161 22.23 15.76 10.12
C TRP A 161 21.85 17.16 9.63
N ALA A 162 20.77 17.76 10.15
CA ALA A 162 20.34 19.10 9.75
C ALA A 162 19.44 19.75 10.81
N ASN A 163 19.70 21.02 11.11
CA ASN A 163 18.92 21.81 12.05
C ASN A 163 17.91 22.70 11.31
N GLY A 164 16.72 22.86 11.90
CA GLY A 164 15.72 23.82 11.41
C GLY A 164 15.15 23.47 10.02
N VAL A 165 14.97 22.19 9.71
CA VAL A 165 14.36 21.76 8.45
C VAL A 165 12.86 22.02 8.50
N SER A 166 12.33 22.75 7.52
CA SER A 166 10.89 22.93 7.40
C SER A 166 10.21 21.64 6.89
N LEU A 167 9.06 21.31 7.45
CA LEU A 167 8.23 20.19 7.01
C LEU A 167 7.79 20.34 5.53
N PHE A 168 7.72 21.57 5.03
CA PHE A 168 7.30 21.86 3.65
C PHE A 168 8.47 22.05 2.67
N THR A 169 9.72 22.01 3.14
CA THR A 169 10.88 22.06 2.24
C THR A 169 10.78 20.93 1.22
N ARG A 170 10.97 21.27 -0.04
CA ARG A 170 11.00 20.31 -1.15
C ARG A 170 12.39 19.72 -1.28
N VAL A 171 12.49 18.43 -1.10
CA VAL A 171 13.73 17.68 -1.24
C VAL A 171 13.77 17.05 -2.64
N PRO A 172 14.77 17.36 -3.47
CA PRO A 172 14.93 16.72 -4.78
C PRO A 172 15.39 15.28 -4.59
N ILE A 173 14.71 14.33 -5.26
CA ILE A 173 15.07 12.90 -5.20
C ILE A 173 15.79 12.47 -6.47
N ILE A 174 15.31 12.88 -7.64
CA ILE A 174 15.91 12.55 -8.93
C ILE A 174 16.19 13.87 -9.66
N GLY A 175 17.33 14.48 -9.35
CA GLY A 175 17.62 15.82 -9.86
C GLY A 175 16.51 16.81 -9.46
N ASN A 176 16.26 17.80 -10.28
CA ASN A 176 15.18 18.77 -10.05
C ASN A 176 13.82 18.34 -10.64
N ILE A 177 13.72 17.15 -11.22
CA ILE A 177 12.51 16.67 -11.91
C ILE A 177 11.46 16.20 -10.91
N PHE A 178 11.88 15.52 -9.83
CA PHE A 178 10.99 14.98 -8.84
C PHE A 178 11.35 15.45 -7.43
N THR A 179 10.46 16.24 -6.84
CA THR A 179 10.65 16.80 -5.49
C THR A 179 9.57 16.27 -4.54
N ILE A 180 9.98 15.95 -3.33
CA ILE A 180 9.09 15.47 -2.26
C ILE A 180 9.18 16.42 -1.07
N SER A 181 8.05 16.70 -0.41
CA SER A 181 8.03 17.49 0.83
C SER A 181 8.72 16.74 1.96
N SER A 182 9.46 17.45 2.80
CA SER A 182 10.24 16.86 3.91
C SER A 182 9.37 16.05 4.88
N TRP A 183 8.14 16.47 5.17
CA TRP A 183 7.21 15.72 6.02
C TRP A 183 6.83 14.35 5.40
N PHE A 184 6.68 14.29 4.06
CA PHE A 184 6.36 13.04 3.38
C PHE A 184 7.56 12.10 3.35
N LEU A 185 8.77 12.65 3.20
CA LEU A 185 10.01 11.88 3.31
C LEU A 185 10.19 11.30 4.71
N LEU A 186 9.92 12.10 5.75
CA LEU A 186 9.90 11.65 7.13
C LEU A 186 8.90 10.49 7.32
N TYR A 187 7.67 10.66 6.82
CA TYR A 187 6.65 9.62 6.81
C TYR A 187 7.16 8.33 6.13
N LEU A 188 7.77 8.44 4.94
CA LEU A 188 8.30 7.29 4.22
C LEU A 188 9.37 6.54 5.01
N LEU A 189 10.34 7.25 5.57
CA LEU A 189 11.41 6.65 6.36
C LEU A 189 10.85 5.89 7.58
N PHE A 190 9.97 6.53 8.34
CA PHE A 190 9.34 5.88 9.49
C PHE A 190 8.44 4.72 9.07
N SER A 191 7.65 4.86 8.01
CA SER A 191 6.78 3.79 7.53
C SER A 191 7.54 2.56 7.04
N MET A 192 8.74 2.74 6.47
CA MET A 192 9.60 1.62 6.09
C MET A 192 10.07 0.82 7.32
N VAL A 193 10.57 1.50 8.33
CA VAL A 193 11.08 0.85 9.55
C VAL A 193 9.94 0.21 10.35
N VAL A 194 8.93 1.02 10.70
CA VAL A 194 7.79 0.57 11.51
C VAL A 194 6.95 -0.46 10.75
N GLY A 195 6.87 -0.32 9.41
CA GLY A 195 6.17 -1.26 8.55
C GLY A 195 6.75 -2.67 8.60
N GLN A 196 8.05 -2.82 8.73
CA GLN A 196 8.67 -4.14 8.92
C GLN A 196 8.28 -4.75 10.27
N LEU A 197 8.32 -3.94 11.35
CA LEU A 197 7.96 -4.39 12.70
C LEU A 197 6.48 -4.80 12.78
N ILE A 198 5.57 -3.97 12.25
CA ILE A 198 4.14 -4.27 12.24
C ILE A 198 3.84 -5.53 11.42
N ARG A 199 4.44 -5.68 10.24
CA ARG A 199 4.26 -6.89 9.41
C ARG A 199 4.76 -8.15 10.11
N GLN A 200 5.87 -8.08 10.81
CA GLN A 200 6.37 -9.21 11.61
C GLN A 200 5.43 -9.53 12.78
N GLY A 201 4.97 -8.51 13.52
CA GLY A 201 4.02 -8.66 14.60
C GLY A 201 2.68 -9.27 14.13
N LEU A 202 2.11 -8.75 13.03
CA LEU A 202 0.88 -9.30 12.45
C LEU A 202 1.07 -10.72 11.90
N LYS A 203 2.25 -11.07 11.39
CA LYS A 203 2.56 -12.43 10.98
C LYS A 203 2.55 -13.38 12.18
N TRP A 204 3.11 -12.95 13.30
CA TRP A 204 3.06 -13.72 14.55
C TRP A 204 1.61 -13.87 15.06
N LEU A 205 0.83 -12.78 15.06
CA LEU A 205 -0.60 -12.80 15.39
C LEU A 205 -1.41 -13.70 14.46
N SER A 206 -1.04 -13.78 13.17
CA SER A 206 -1.75 -14.61 12.18
C SER A 206 -1.70 -16.12 12.46
N TRP A 207 -0.81 -16.56 13.33
CA TRP A 207 -0.72 -17.94 13.80
C TRP A 207 -1.68 -18.22 14.94
N SER A 208 -2.23 -17.19 15.57
CA SER A 208 -3.23 -17.28 16.63
C SER A 208 -4.56 -17.81 16.08
N ASP A 209 -5.25 -18.64 16.89
CA ASP A 209 -6.55 -19.22 16.54
C ASP A 209 -7.65 -18.14 16.46
N TRP A 210 -7.54 -17.08 17.24
CA TRP A 210 -8.40 -15.90 17.17
C TRP A 210 -8.39 -15.27 15.77
N TRP A 211 -7.20 -15.11 15.16
CA TRP A 211 -7.05 -14.56 13.82
C TRP A 211 -7.65 -15.47 12.74
N LYS A 212 -7.47 -16.79 12.90
CA LYS A 212 -8.05 -17.78 11.97
C LYS A 212 -9.57 -17.72 11.99
N ASN A 213 -10.16 -17.60 13.18
CA ASN A 213 -11.61 -17.48 13.37
C ASN A 213 -12.16 -16.17 12.79
N LEU A 214 -11.49 -15.03 13.02
CA LEU A 214 -11.85 -13.74 12.46
C LEU A 214 -11.83 -13.76 10.93
N LYS A 215 -10.80 -14.34 10.34
CA LYS A 215 -10.67 -14.50 8.89
C LYS A 215 -11.74 -15.44 8.30
N LYS A 216 -12.17 -16.45 9.04
CA LYS A 216 -13.26 -17.37 8.64
C LYS A 216 -14.62 -16.67 8.64
N ASN A 217 -14.87 -15.81 9.60
CA ASN A 217 -16.14 -15.08 9.73
C ASN A 217 -16.31 -13.94 8.71
N ILE A 218 -15.22 -13.30 8.29
CA ILE A 218 -15.26 -12.19 7.34
C ILE A 218 -15.29 -12.69 5.88
N LYS A 219 -14.63 -13.81 5.54
CA LYS A 219 -14.61 -14.36 4.17
C LYS A 219 -15.97 -14.80 3.62
N PRO A 220 -16.92 -15.36 4.38
CA PRO A 220 -18.23 -15.75 3.84
C PRO A 220 -19.13 -14.56 3.48
N SER A 221 -18.97 -13.41 4.13
CA SER A 221 -19.79 -12.21 3.88
C SER A 221 -19.33 -11.40 2.64
N LEU A 222 -18.22 -11.79 2.01
CA LEU A 222 -17.60 -11.10 0.86
C LEU A 222 -17.61 -11.95 -0.43
N LYS A 223 -18.29 -13.10 -0.43
CA LYS A 223 -18.58 -13.91 -1.61
C LYS A 223 -19.90 -13.46 -2.21
#